data_97d91b50b75213e071ea0c02e0020a38
#
_entry.id   97d91b50b75213e071ea0c02e0020a38
#
_cell.length_a   1.000
_cell.length_b   1.000
_cell.length_c   1.000
_cell.angle_alpha   90.00
_cell.angle_beta   90.00
_cell.angle_gamma   90.00
#
_symmetry.space_group_name_H-M   'P 1'
#
loop_
_entity.id
_entity.type
_entity.pdbx_description
1 polymer ?
#
loop_
_entity_poly.entity_id
_entity_poly.type
_entity_poly.pdbx_seq_one_letter_code
_entity_poly.pdbx_strand_id
1 'polypeptide(L)'
;PEFSVQKLFNGKWEKDFETYISDHFPARNFFASTDSYYMLYSGRNGSNGVYKGKDGYIINTPVKCDEEKLNANITAINNFVKNTGIETKLIVVPSTGYIMSEELPKVHTEYNDGEIIDDIKNRAENAEFIDIRDTLTENKDKQIYYKTDHHWTSYGAYLAYKKWAESE
;
A
#
# COMPACT_ATOMS: atom_id res chain seq x y z
N PRO A 1 -7.00 -11.36 -28.84
CA PRO A 1 -7.00 -9.89 -29.05
C PRO A 1 -7.39 -9.54 -30.48
N GLU A 2 -8.27 -8.56 -30.65
CA GLU A 2 -8.64 -8.08 -31.98
C GLU A 2 -7.50 -7.27 -32.59
N PHE A 3 -7.09 -7.63 -33.79
CA PHE A 3 -6.06 -6.92 -34.52
C PHE A 3 -6.63 -5.63 -35.16
N SER A 4 -5.92 -4.52 -35.03
CA SER A 4 -6.09 -3.34 -35.85
C SER A 4 -4.74 -2.64 -36.06
N VAL A 5 -4.59 -2.02 -37.23
CA VAL A 5 -3.37 -1.30 -37.59
C VAL A 5 -3.06 -0.19 -36.58
N GLN A 6 -4.07 0.49 -36.07
CA GLN A 6 -3.93 1.53 -35.07
C GLN A 6 -3.43 0.97 -33.71
N LYS A 7 -3.92 -0.21 -33.31
CA LYS A 7 -3.46 -0.88 -32.09
C LYS A 7 -2.00 -1.37 -32.23
N LEU A 8 -1.58 -1.76 -33.41
CA LEU A 8 -0.20 -2.16 -33.70
C LEU A 8 0.75 -0.96 -33.53
N PHE A 9 0.44 0.17 -34.16
CA PHE A 9 1.31 1.36 -34.10
C PHE A 9 1.41 2.01 -32.71
N ASN A 10 0.43 1.82 -31.84
CA ASN A 10 0.45 2.38 -30.47
C ASN A 10 0.89 1.36 -29.40
N GLY A 11 1.37 0.19 -29.80
CA GLY A 11 1.86 -0.88 -28.90
C GLY A 11 0.76 -1.60 -28.11
N LYS A 12 -0.51 -1.27 -28.34
CA LYS A 12 -1.61 -1.89 -27.61
C LYS A 12 -1.86 -3.33 -28.03
N TRP A 13 -1.64 -3.63 -29.31
CA TRP A 13 -1.84 -4.99 -29.82
C TRP A 13 -0.81 -5.96 -29.24
N GLU A 14 0.47 -5.56 -29.16
CA GLU A 14 1.53 -6.38 -28.54
C GLU A 14 1.21 -6.66 -27.08
N LYS A 15 0.79 -5.66 -26.34
CA LYS A 15 0.42 -5.81 -24.93
C LYS A 15 -0.80 -6.72 -24.74
N ASP A 16 -1.84 -6.56 -25.55
CA ASP A 16 -3.03 -7.41 -25.53
C ASP A 16 -2.66 -8.86 -25.90
N PHE A 17 -1.71 -9.04 -26.84
CA PHE A 17 -1.22 -10.36 -27.27
C PHE A 17 -0.37 -11.03 -26.19
N GLU A 18 0.56 -10.33 -25.57
CA GLU A 18 1.34 -10.83 -24.44
C GLU A 18 0.43 -11.26 -23.28
N THR A 19 -0.56 -10.46 -22.95
CA THR A 19 -1.55 -10.79 -21.92
C THR A 19 -2.33 -12.05 -22.30
N TYR A 20 -2.79 -12.14 -23.56
CA TYR A 20 -3.51 -13.31 -24.05
C TYR A 20 -2.66 -14.59 -23.96
N ILE A 21 -1.41 -14.54 -24.46
CA ILE A 21 -0.49 -15.69 -24.37
C ILE A 21 -0.22 -16.05 -22.90
N SER A 22 0.05 -15.06 -22.06
CA SER A 22 0.28 -15.28 -20.63
C SER A 22 -0.91 -15.98 -19.96
N ASP A 23 -2.13 -15.55 -20.24
CA ASP A 23 -3.34 -16.11 -19.61
C ASP A 23 -3.70 -17.51 -20.13
N HIS A 24 -3.35 -17.81 -21.39
CA HIS A 24 -3.66 -19.09 -22.04
C HIS A 24 -2.46 -20.05 -22.09
N PHE A 25 -1.34 -19.69 -21.45
CA PHE A 25 -0.14 -20.54 -21.45
C PHE A 25 -0.42 -21.85 -20.71
N PRO A 26 -0.19 -23.02 -21.34
CA PRO A 26 -0.42 -24.31 -20.71
C PRO A 26 0.37 -24.42 -19.39
N ALA A 27 -0.28 -24.85 -18.32
CA ALA A 27 0.31 -24.98 -16.99
C ALA A 27 0.89 -23.67 -16.40
N ARG A 28 0.37 -22.48 -16.79
CA ARG A 28 0.79 -21.16 -16.30
C ARG A 28 0.97 -21.15 -14.78
N ASN A 29 -0.03 -21.66 -14.04
CA ASN A 29 0.02 -21.66 -12.58
C ASN A 29 1.17 -22.52 -12.04
N PHE A 30 1.50 -23.62 -12.69
CA PHE A 30 2.64 -24.45 -12.31
C PHE A 30 3.96 -23.70 -12.50
N PHE A 31 4.16 -23.04 -13.64
CA PHE A 31 5.39 -22.28 -13.91
C PHE A 31 5.49 -21.05 -12.99
N ALA A 32 4.39 -20.31 -12.78
CA ALA A 32 4.35 -19.18 -11.87
C ALA A 32 4.64 -19.59 -10.41
N SER A 33 4.10 -20.73 -9.98
CA SER A 33 4.39 -21.29 -8.65
C SER A 33 5.86 -21.71 -8.54
N THR A 34 6.40 -22.36 -9.58
CA THR A 34 7.80 -22.79 -9.59
C THR A 34 8.75 -21.60 -9.53
N ASP A 35 8.49 -20.53 -10.27
CA ASP A 35 9.25 -19.29 -10.20
C ASP A 35 9.18 -18.67 -8.78
N SER A 36 7.99 -18.58 -8.21
CA SER A 36 7.80 -18.08 -6.84
C SER A 36 8.57 -18.92 -5.81
N TYR A 37 8.53 -20.24 -5.91
CA TYR A 37 9.32 -21.11 -5.05
C TYR A 37 10.82 -20.94 -5.27
N TYR A 38 11.26 -20.85 -6.52
CA TYR A 38 12.68 -20.60 -6.85
C TYR A 38 13.15 -19.28 -6.22
N MET A 39 12.39 -18.20 -6.36
CA MET A 39 12.71 -16.92 -5.76
C MET A 39 12.83 -17.00 -4.22
N LEU A 40 11.91 -17.70 -3.56
CA LEU A 40 11.96 -17.90 -2.11
C LEU A 40 13.16 -18.74 -1.67
N TYR A 41 13.47 -19.85 -2.38
CA TYR A 41 14.59 -20.72 -2.05
C TYR A 41 15.96 -20.15 -2.43
N SER A 42 16.01 -19.21 -3.37
CA SER A 42 17.25 -18.49 -3.73
C SER A 42 17.62 -17.38 -2.71
N GLY A 43 16.90 -17.30 -1.59
CA GLY A 43 17.16 -16.32 -0.53
C GLY A 43 16.52 -14.94 -0.78
N ARG A 44 15.69 -14.82 -1.81
CA ARG A 44 14.85 -13.63 -2.01
C ARG A 44 13.64 -13.74 -1.10
N ASN A 45 13.45 -12.78 -0.22
CA ASN A 45 12.35 -12.79 0.77
C ASN A 45 10.98 -12.45 0.18
N GLY A 46 10.90 -12.23 -1.14
CA GLY A 46 9.69 -11.89 -1.86
C GLY A 46 9.86 -11.87 -3.36
N SER A 47 8.76 -11.65 -4.06
CA SER A 47 8.66 -11.55 -5.53
C SER A 47 7.54 -10.58 -5.90
N ASN A 48 7.62 -9.98 -7.07
CA ASN A 48 6.57 -9.10 -7.61
C ASN A 48 6.13 -7.96 -6.66
N GLY A 49 7.08 -7.34 -5.96
CA GLY A 49 6.78 -6.20 -5.08
C GLY A 49 6.13 -6.57 -3.75
N VAL A 50 6.19 -7.85 -3.35
CA VAL A 50 5.69 -8.29 -2.04
C VAL A 50 6.73 -9.14 -1.31
N TYR A 51 6.73 -9.05 0.02
CA TYR A 51 7.44 -9.95 0.91
C TYR A 51 6.53 -11.11 1.36
N LYS A 52 7.11 -12.29 1.45
CA LYS A 52 6.52 -13.38 2.23
C LYS A 52 6.86 -13.17 3.70
N GLY A 53 5.92 -12.63 4.43
CA GLY A 53 6.02 -12.44 5.88
C GLY A 53 5.81 -13.73 6.67
N LYS A 54 5.86 -13.59 7.99
CA LYS A 54 5.51 -14.67 8.94
C LYS A 54 3.99 -14.84 9.00
N ASP A 55 3.54 -15.89 9.62
CA ASP A 55 2.12 -16.18 9.90
C ASP A 55 1.16 -16.06 8.70
N GLY A 56 1.70 -16.21 7.48
CA GLY A 56 0.93 -16.16 6.25
C GLY A 56 0.67 -14.73 5.71
N TYR A 57 1.37 -13.73 6.24
CA TYR A 57 1.31 -12.38 5.70
C TYR A 57 2.01 -12.28 4.34
N ILE A 58 1.38 -11.57 3.42
CA ILE A 58 1.96 -11.09 2.16
C ILE A 58 1.96 -9.57 2.25
N ILE A 59 3.14 -8.98 2.39
CA ILE A 59 3.30 -7.56 2.71
C ILE A 59 3.94 -6.85 1.52
N ASN A 60 3.33 -5.79 1.03
CA ASN A 60 3.90 -5.00 -0.06
C ASN A 60 5.26 -4.44 0.33
N THR A 61 6.24 -4.49 -0.59
CA THR A 61 7.50 -3.77 -0.40
C THR A 61 7.25 -2.26 -0.32
N PRO A 62 8.04 -1.51 0.46
CA PRO A 62 7.84 -0.07 0.56
C PRO A 62 8.03 0.60 -0.81
N VAL A 63 7.16 1.54 -1.13
CA VAL A 63 7.23 2.33 -2.35
C VAL A 63 7.90 3.66 -2.03
N LYS A 64 8.84 4.08 -2.88
CA LYS A 64 9.47 5.41 -2.71
C LYS A 64 8.40 6.50 -2.82
N CYS A 65 8.40 7.41 -1.87
CA CYS A 65 7.52 8.57 -1.91
C CYS A 65 7.78 9.42 -3.16
N ASP A 66 6.72 9.78 -3.84
CA ASP A 66 6.73 10.76 -4.93
C ASP A 66 6.52 12.14 -4.30
N GLU A 67 7.62 12.83 -4.04
CA GLU A 67 7.65 14.14 -3.36
C GLU A 67 6.83 15.20 -4.09
N GLU A 68 6.80 15.18 -5.42
CA GLU A 68 6.03 16.13 -6.21
C GLU A 68 4.53 15.94 -5.98
N LYS A 69 4.06 14.67 -6.01
CA LYS A 69 2.66 14.35 -5.73
C LYS A 69 2.30 14.61 -4.27
N LEU A 70 3.19 14.29 -3.35
CA LEU A 70 2.97 14.58 -1.93
C LEU A 70 2.78 16.08 -1.72
N ASN A 71 3.67 16.90 -2.26
CA ASN A 71 3.59 18.35 -2.19
C ASN A 71 2.29 18.89 -2.80
N ALA A 72 1.91 18.40 -3.97
CA ALA A 72 0.68 18.79 -4.64
C ALA A 72 -0.56 18.43 -3.79
N ASN A 73 -0.60 17.23 -3.20
CA ASN A 73 -1.72 16.77 -2.38
C ASN A 73 -1.86 17.60 -1.09
N ILE A 74 -0.76 17.87 -0.37
CA ILE A 74 -0.79 18.69 0.84
C ILE A 74 -1.25 20.11 0.51
N THR A 75 -0.74 20.68 -0.58
CA THR A 75 -1.16 22.01 -1.05
C THR A 75 -2.65 22.04 -1.38
N ALA A 76 -3.17 21.00 -2.03
CA ALA A 76 -4.59 20.91 -2.37
C ALA A 76 -5.48 20.82 -1.10
N ILE A 77 -5.07 20.04 -0.09
CA ILE A 77 -5.77 19.93 1.20
C ILE A 77 -5.80 21.29 1.90
N ASN A 78 -4.64 21.94 2.05
CA ASN A 78 -4.53 23.25 2.70
C ASN A 78 -5.40 24.31 2.01
N ASN A 79 -5.36 24.34 0.67
CA ASN A 79 -6.19 25.26 -0.13
C ASN A 79 -7.68 24.96 0.02
N PHE A 80 -8.08 23.68 0.05
CA PHE A 80 -9.48 23.30 0.26
C PHE A 80 -9.98 23.84 1.61
N VAL A 81 -9.29 23.54 2.69
CA VAL A 81 -9.68 23.97 4.04
C VAL A 81 -9.72 25.50 4.13
N LYS A 82 -8.67 26.17 3.63
CA LYS A 82 -8.58 27.65 3.65
C LYS A 82 -9.71 28.31 2.86
N ASN A 83 -10.06 27.76 1.69
CA ASN A 83 -11.04 28.39 0.80
C ASN A 83 -12.49 28.11 1.20
N THR A 84 -12.74 26.96 1.84
CA THR A 84 -14.09 26.57 2.25
C THR A 84 -14.42 26.94 3.68
N GLY A 85 -13.41 27.04 4.56
CA GLY A 85 -13.60 27.20 6.01
C GLY A 85 -14.26 25.99 6.68
N ILE A 86 -14.34 24.85 5.99
CA ILE A 86 -14.93 23.62 6.52
C ILE A 86 -13.93 22.99 7.50
N GLU A 87 -14.38 22.72 8.72
CA GLU A 87 -13.62 21.93 9.67
C GLU A 87 -13.26 20.58 9.06
N THR A 88 -11.97 20.30 9.00
CA THR A 88 -11.45 19.14 8.29
C THR A 88 -10.51 18.35 9.18
N LYS A 89 -10.76 17.05 9.28
CA LYS A 89 -9.88 16.10 9.98
C LYS A 89 -9.19 15.21 8.97
N LEU A 90 -7.88 15.02 9.15
CA LEU A 90 -7.03 14.23 8.25
C LEU A 90 -6.51 12.99 8.96
N ILE A 91 -6.78 11.83 8.40
CA ILE A 91 -6.23 10.55 8.84
C ILE A 91 -5.39 9.97 7.70
N VAL A 92 -4.17 9.59 8.00
CA VAL A 92 -3.31 8.83 7.07
C VAL A 92 -3.14 7.42 7.62
N VAL A 93 -3.48 6.42 6.80
CA VAL A 93 -3.38 5.01 7.19
C VAL A 93 -1.97 4.51 6.90
N PRO A 94 -1.21 4.07 7.92
CA PRO A 94 0.10 3.48 7.71
C PRO A 94 0.03 2.17 6.94
N SER A 95 1.12 1.81 6.28
CA SER A 95 1.20 0.52 5.58
C SER A 95 1.26 -0.67 6.55
N THR A 96 0.84 -1.83 6.06
CA THR A 96 0.96 -3.10 6.80
C THR A 96 2.39 -3.35 7.26
N GLY A 97 3.37 -3.11 6.39
CA GLY A 97 4.78 -3.36 6.71
C GLY A 97 5.34 -2.44 7.78
N TYR A 98 4.81 -1.23 7.94
CA TYR A 98 5.20 -0.32 9.02
C TYR A 98 4.63 -0.76 10.37
N ILE A 99 3.33 -1.04 10.44
CA ILE A 99 2.66 -1.42 11.71
C ILE A 99 3.00 -2.86 12.12
N MET A 100 2.98 -3.80 11.15
CA MET A 100 3.21 -5.24 11.39
C MET A 100 4.66 -5.62 11.09
N SER A 101 5.63 -4.78 11.45
CA SER A 101 7.06 -4.96 11.11
C SER A 101 7.65 -6.26 11.63
N GLU A 102 7.15 -6.82 12.73
CA GLU A 102 7.56 -8.12 13.26
C GLU A 102 7.21 -9.29 12.34
N GLU A 103 6.23 -9.12 11.44
CA GLU A 103 5.83 -10.12 10.46
C GLU A 103 6.74 -10.10 9.21
N LEU A 104 7.57 -9.08 9.04
CA LEU A 104 8.49 -8.99 7.92
C LEU A 104 9.59 -10.06 7.96
N PRO A 105 10.12 -10.49 6.81
CA PRO A 105 11.30 -11.34 6.76
C PRO A 105 12.52 -10.60 7.34
N LYS A 106 13.54 -11.35 7.78
CA LYS A 106 14.73 -10.78 8.41
C LYS A 106 15.48 -9.75 7.57
N VAL A 107 15.45 -9.92 6.25
CA VAL A 107 16.05 -8.99 5.29
C VAL A 107 14.91 -8.34 4.51
N HIS A 108 14.72 -7.08 4.71
CA HIS A 108 13.69 -6.27 4.02
C HIS A 108 14.18 -4.83 3.91
N THR A 109 13.54 -4.05 3.07
CA THR A 109 13.73 -2.60 2.98
C THR A 109 12.94 -1.94 4.10
N GLU A 110 13.52 -0.95 4.75
CA GLU A 110 12.84 -0.18 5.80
C GLU A 110 11.66 0.60 5.26
N TYR A 111 10.63 0.73 6.09
CA TYR A 111 9.43 1.50 5.79
C TYR A 111 9.55 2.89 6.42
N ASN A 112 9.42 3.91 5.59
CA ASN A 112 9.51 5.32 6.01
C ASN A 112 8.14 5.98 6.24
N ASP A 113 7.09 5.19 6.45
CA ASP A 113 5.74 5.70 6.72
C ASP A 113 5.71 6.71 7.87
N GLY A 114 6.51 6.46 8.93
CA GLY A 114 6.59 7.35 10.08
C GLY A 114 7.03 8.76 9.69
N GLU A 115 8.11 8.89 8.91
CA GLU A 115 8.65 10.17 8.45
C GLU A 115 7.66 10.88 7.51
N ILE A 116 7.04 10.14 6.59
CA ILE A 116 6.05 10.68 5.65
C ILE A 116 4.82 11.18 6.39
N ILE A 117 4.32 10.42 7.36
CA ILE A 117 3.15 10.79 8.17
C ILE A 117 3.45 12.04 9.01
N ASP A 118 4.64 12.10 9.61
CA ASP A 118 5.07 13.28 10.37
C ASP A 118 5.22 14.52 9.48
N ASP A 119 5.74 14.37 8.26
CA ASP A 119 5.81 15.46 7.28
C ASP A 119 4.41 15.97 6.90
N ILE A 120 3.48 15.05 6.60
CA ILE A 120 2.08 15.42 6.31
C ILE A 120 1.44 16.14 7.49
N LYS A 121 1.59 15.60 8.71
CA LYS A 121 1.07 16.19 9.94
C LYS A 121 1.58 17.61 10.17
N ASN A 122 2.88 17.83 9.96
CA ASN A 122 3.50 19.14 10.18
C ASN A 122 3.10 20.17 9.12
N ARG A 123 2.70 19.74 7.94
CA ARG A 123 2.39 20.60 6.78
C ARG A 123 0.90 20.77 6.52
N ALA A 124 0.04 20.00 7.18
CA ALA A 124 -1.40 20.16 7.13
C ALA A 124 -1.83 21.35 8.03
N GLU A 125 -1.75 22.56 7.50
CA GLU A 125 -1.83 23.80 8.28
C GLU A 125 -3.20 24.06 8.93
N ASN A 126 -4.29 23.69 8.29
CA ASN A 126 -5.64 24.04 8.74
C ASN A 126 -6.55 22.83 8.94
N ALA A 127 -6.00 21.62 8.84
CA ALA A 127 -6.70 20.38 9.12
C ALA A 127 -6.23 19.81 10.47
N GLU A 128 -7.14 19.32 11.28
CA GLU A 128 -6.80 18.56 12.48
C GLU A 128 -6.25 17.19 12.04
N PHE A 129 -5.02 16.90 12.43
CA PHE A 129 -4.40 15.59 12.11
C PHE A 129 -4.68 14.59 13.23
N ILE A 130 -5.37 13.50 12.89
CA ILE A 130 -5.65 12.41 13.81
C ILE A 130 -4.65 11.28 13.58
N ASP A 131 -3.69 11.15 14.48
CA ASP A 131 -2.66 10.13 14.43
C ASP A 131 -3.18 8.81 14.97
N ILE A 132 -3.26 7.80 14.10
CA ILE A 132 -3.78 6.47 14.44
C ILE A 132 -2.67 5.43 14.63
N ARG A 133 -1.39 5.80 14.49
CA ARG A 133 -0.26 4.86 14.53
C ARG A 133 -0.20 4.09 15.85
N ASP A 134 -0.28 4.79 16.97
CA ASP A 134 -0.26 4.16 18.30
C ASP A 134 -1.47 3.25 18.49
N THR A 135 -2.66 3.70 18.10
CA THR A 135 -3.89 2.92 18.20
C THR A 135 -3.80 1.60 17.42
N LEU A 136 -3.22 1.63 16.22
CA LEU A 136 -3.01 0.41 15.43
C LEU A 136 -1.91 -0.45 16.05
N THR A 137 -0.80 0.13 16.48
CA THR A 137 0.33 -0.59 17.09
C THR A 137 -0.08 -1.31 18.38
N GLU A 138 -0.89 -0.68 19.24
CA GLU A 138 -1.40 -1.29 20.47
C GLU A 138 -2.37 -2.46 20.23
N ASN A 139 -2.94 -2.55 19.03
CA ASN A 139 -3.91 -3.59 18.68
C ASN A 139 -3.39 -4.56 17.60
N LYS A 140 -2.08 -4.60 17.35
CA LYS A 140 -1.49 -5.48 16.34
C LYS A 140 -1.57 -6.97 16.65
N ASP A 141 -1.86 -7.35 17.88
CA ASP A 141 -2.20 -8.71 18.30
C ASP A 141 -3.56 -9.20 17.74
N LYS A 142 -4.39 -8.27 17.25
CA LYS A 142 -5.64 -8.53 16.58
C LYS A 142 -5.46 -8.44 15.07
N GLN A 143 -6.37 -9.02 14.30
CA GLN A 143 -6.29 -8.94 12.84
C GLN A 143 -6.73 -7.56 12.35
N ILE A 144 -5.84 -6.56 12.47
CA ILE A 144 -6.09 -5.18 12.03
C ILE A 144 -5.76 -4.95 10.54
N TYR A 145 -4.93 -5.81 9.94
CA TYR A 145 -4.69 -5.89 8.50
C TYR A 145 -5.02 -7.27 7.96
N TYR A 146 -5.41 -7.34 6.69
CA TYR A 146 -5.55 -8.61 6.00
C TYR A 146 -4.18 -9.24 5.75
N LYS A 147 -4.10 -10.57 5.85
CA LYS A 147 -2.82 -11.28 5.66
C LYS A 147 -2.36 -11.32 4.21
N THR A 148 -3.29 -11.36 3.27
CA THR A 148 -3.01 -11.53 1.84
C THR A 148 -3.43 -10.33 1.00
N ASP A 149 -3.71 -9.21 1.65
CA ASP A 149 -4.13 -7.96 1.05
C ASP A 149 -3.48 -6.79 1.81
N HIS A 150 -3.16 -5.71 1.12
CA HIS A 150 -2.51 -4.54 1.72
C HIS A 150 -3.46 -3.62 2.51
N HIS A 151 -4.75 -3.91 2.51
CA HIS A 151 -5.73 -3.12 3.24
C HIS A 151 -5.83 -3.50 4.72
N TRP A 152 -6.21 -2.55 5.53
CA TRP A 152 -6.69 -2.82 6.87
C TRP A 152 -8.01 -3.57 6.86
N THR A 153 -8.31 -4.28 7.95
CA THR A 153 -9.61 -4.94 8.12
C THR A 153 -10.68 -3.94 8.55
N SER A 154 -11.94 -4.36 8.54
CA SER A 154 -13.04 -3.58 9.12
C SER A 154 -12.78 -3.25 10.60
N TYR A 155 -12.06 -4.13 11.33
CA TYR A 155 -11.69 -3.85 12.70
C TYR A 155 -10.61 -2.77 12.80
N GLY A 156 -9.57 -2.81 11.94
CA GLY A 156 -8.59 -1.73 11.85
C GLY A 156 -9.23 -0.37 11.52
N ALA A 157 -10.15 -0.36 10.56
CA ALA A 157 -10.92 0.83 10.20
C ALA A 157 -11.81 1.33 11.37
N TYR A 158 -12.42 0.40 12.12
CA TYR A 158 -13.21 0.74 13.32
C TYR A 158 -12.35 1.41 14.41
N LEU A 159 -11.13 0.94 14.62
CA LEU A 159 -10.21 1.56 15.59
C LEU A 159 -9.86 3.01 15.20
N ALA A 160 -9.62 3.25 13.92
CA ALA A 160 -9.39 4.60 13.40
C ALA A 160 -10.63 5.50 13.54
N TYR A 161 -11.82 4.97 13.23
CA TYR A 161 -13.09 5.66 13.44
C TYR A 161 -13.31 6.01 14.93
N LYS A 162 -13.03 5.07 15.83
CA LYS A 162 -13.15 5.31 17.28
C LYS A 162 -12.21 6.44 17.73
N LYS A 163 -10.96 6.43 17.26
CA LYS A 163 -9.99 7.48 17.55
C LYS A 163 -10.45 8.85 17.02
N TRP A 164 -11.05 8.86 15.83
CA TRP A 164 -11.66 10.06 15.27
C TRP A 164 -12.84 10.54 16.10
N ALA A 165 -13.74 9.65 16.52
CA ALA A 165 -14.90 10.00 17.33
C ALA A 165 -14.55 10.51 18.75
N GLU A 166 -13.40 10.08 19.30
CA GLU A 166 -12.89 10.56 20.58
C GLU A 166 -12.25 11.96 20.49
N SER A 167 -12.00 12.47 19.27
CA SER A 167 -11.47 13.81 19.01
C SER A 167 -12.58 14.86 18.77
N GLU A 168 -13.85 14.45 18.79
CA GLU A 168 -15.00 15.36 18.79
C GLU A 168 -15.26 15.92 20.19
#